data_7df69a318205e879972a299d4f65307f
#
_entry.id   7df69a318205e879972a299d4f65307f
#
_cell.length_a   1.000
_cell.length_b   1.000
_cell.length_c   1.000
_cell.angle_alpha   90.00
_cell.angle_beta   90.00
_cell.angle_gamma   90.00
#
_symmetry.space_group_name_H-M   'P 1'
#
loop_
_entity.id
_entity.type
_entity.pdbx_description
1 polymer ?
#
loop_
_entity_poly.entity_id
_entity_poly.type
_entity_poly.pdbx_seq_one_letter_code
_entity_poly.pdbx_strand_id
1 'polypeptide(L)'
;MLGKLEKQPVDYLDYDINFEEWLVEGDSVESATAISSAPTELVVSNVMILSPIVKIWVAGGLNGSTYKITVTATTAEGRIKEVDFMIRVRDC
;
A
#
# COMPACT_ATOMS: atom_id res chain seq x y z
N MET A 1 -4.12 -11.05 -0.70
CA MET A 1 -4.85 -9.79 -0.45
C MET A 1 -4.90 -9.54 1.05
N LEU A 2 -4.53 -8.34 1.48
CA LEU A 2 -4.50 -8.00 2.89
C LEU A 2 -5.87 -7.63 3.46
N GLY A 3 -6.82 -7.29 2.62
CA GLY A 3 -8.14 -6.93 3.06
C GLY A 3 -8.72 -5.76 2.29
N LYS A 4 -9.78 -5.21 2.83
CA LYS A 4 -10.53 -4.13 2.21
C LYS A 4 -10.70 -2.99 3.21
N LEU A 5 -10.28 -1.80 2.80
CA LEU A 5 -10.35 -0.59 3.60
C LEU A 5 -11.30 0.40 2.96
N GLU A 6 -11.79 1.35 3.75
CA GLU A 6 -12.66 2.42 3.24
C GLU A 6 -12.02 3.77 3.50
N LYS A 7 -12.24 4.70 2.57
CA LYS A 7 -11.87 6.10 2.76
C LYS A 7 -12.91 6.99 2.07
N GLN A 8 -12.99 8.24 2.52
CA GLN A 8 -13.79 9.24 1.82
C GLN A 8 -12.96 9.89 0.71
N PRO A 9 -13.60 10.43 -0.34
CA PRO A 9 -12.85 11.04 -1.46
C PRO A 9 -11.87 12.13 -1.04
N VAL A 10 -12.22 12.89 -0.01
CA VAL A 10 -11.39 14.02 0.47
C VAL A 10 -10.26 13.57 1.38
N ASP A 11 -10.32 12.35 1.90
CA ASP A 11 -9.32 11.86 2.85
C ASP A 11 -7.95 11.69 2.19
N TYR A 12 -6.93 12.16 2.89
CA TYR A 12 -5.53 11.90 2.56
C TYR A 12 -4.95 11.13 3.74
N LEU A 13 -4.78 9.82 3.57
CA LEU A 13 -4.46 8.91 4.67
C LEU A 13 -3.21 8.10 4.37
N ASP A 14 -2.54 7.71 5.44
CA ASP A 14 -1.43 6.77 5.36
C ASP A 14 -1.88 5.36 5.76
N TYR A 15 -1.25 4.39 5.15
CA TYR A 15 -1.50 2.98 5.45
C TYR A 15 -0.17 2.28 5.64
N ASP A 16 -0.10 1.43 6.67
CA ASP A 16 1.09 0.66 6.99
C ASP A 16 0.89 -0.78 6.54
N ILE A 17 1.81 -1.28 5.74
CA ILE A 17 1.82 -2.67 5.31
C ILE A 17 2.98 -3.35 6.05
N ASN A 18 2.64 -4.33 6.87
CA ASN A 18 3.63 -5.02 7.70
C ASN A 18 4.07 -6.33 7.04
N PHE A 19 5.34 -6.43 6.72
CA PHE A 19 5.93 -7.61 6.09
C PHE A 19 6.63 -8.54 7.08
N GLU A 20 6.49 -8.29 8.38
CA GLU A 20 7.21 -9.02 9.41
C GLU A 20 7.04 -10.55 9.33
N GLU A 21 5.82 -11.01 9.11
CA GLU A 21 5.54 -12.44 9.05
C GLU A 21 6.18 -13.12 7.85
N TRP A 22 6.43 -12.38 6.79
CA TRP A 22 7.05 -12.91 5.58
C TRP A 22 8.58 -12.84 5.63
N LEU A 23 9.15 -11.85 6.31
CA LEU A 23 10.60 -11.67 6.36
C LEU A 23 11.27 -12.81 7.13
N VAL A 24 12.37 -13.32 6.57
CA VAL A 24 13.22 -14.25 7.30
C VAL A 24 14.12 -13.50 8.26
N GLU A 25 14.58 -14.20 9.29
CA GLU A 25 15.47 -13.62 10.28
C GLU A 25 16.74 -13.06 9.63
N GLY A 26 17.09 -11.84 9.96
CA GLY A 26 18.26 -11.16 9.44
C GLY A 26 18.04 -10.43 8.13
N ASP A 27 16.86 -10.54 7.52
CA ASP A 27 16.51 -9.79 6.32
C ASP A 27 15.71 -8.55 6.68
N SER A 28 15.63 -7.60 5.76
CA SER A 28 14.89 -6.36 5.96
C SER A 28 14.34 -5.84 4.64
N VAL A 29 13.29 -5.03 4.71
CA VAL A 29 12.77 -4.35 3.52
C VAL A 29 13.72 -3.23 3.15
N GLU A 30 14.24 -3.25 1.92
CA GLU A 30 15.19 -2.25 1.44
C GLU A 30 14.52 -1.22 0.55
N SER A 31 13.59 -1.66 -0.31
CA SER A 31 12.85 -0.77 -1.20
C SER A 31 11.44 -1.28 -1.41
N ALA A 32 10.56 -0.40 -1.85
CA ALA A 32 9.19 -0.77 -2.15
C ALA A 32 8.59 0.17 -3.18
N THR A 33 7.64 -0.37 -3.95
CA THR A 33 6.79 0.42 -4.85
C THR A 33 5.34 0.13 -4.52
N ALA A 34 4.48 1.11 -4.76
CA ALA A 34 3.05 0.96 -4.54
C ALA A 34 2.30 1.55 -5.74
N ILE A 35 1.36 0.80 -6.28
CA ILE A 35 0.63 1.18 -7.49
C ILE A 35 -0.86 0.99 -7.24
N SER A 36 -1.64 2.02 -7.62
CA SER A 36 -3.11 1.95 -7.64
C SER A 36 -3.57 1.38 -8.98
N SER A 37 -4.70 0.68 -8.99
CA SER A 37 -5.31 0.17 -10.23
C SER A 37 -5.79 1.29 -11.15
N ALA A 38 -6.02 2.49 -10.62
CA ALA A 38 -6.34 3.68 -11.40
C ALA A 38 -5.55 4.86 -10.84
N PRO A 39 -4.26 4.98 -11.18
CA PRO A 39 -3.34 5.92 -10.51
C PRO A 39 -3.65 7.39 -10.74
N THR A 40 -4.47 7.74 -11.73
CA THR A 40 -4.89 9.12 -11.94
C THR A 40 -6.11 9.48 -11.08
N GLU A 41 -6.84 8.50 -10.57
CA GLU A 41 -8.01 8.70 -9.72
C GLU A 41 -7.65 8.56 -8.25
N LEU A 42 -7.04 7.44 -7.89
CA LEU A 42 -6.55 7.20 -6.53
C LEU A 42 -5.03 7.27 -6.57
N VAL A 43 -4.47 8.30 -5.97
CA VAL A 43 -3.04 8.59 -6.04
C VAL A 43 -2.32 8.03 -4.83
N VAL A 44 -1.30 7.22 -5.08
CA VAL A 44 -0.42 6.69 -4.05
C VAL A 44 0.90 7.45 -4.11
N SER A 45 1.36 7.95 -2.96
CA SER A 45 2.56 8.77 -2.89
C SER A 45 3.34 8.53 -1.60
N ASN A 46 4.52 9.11 -1.52
CA ASN A 46 5.35 9.12 -0.31
C ASN A 46 5.55 7.74 0.31
N VAL A 47 6.02 6.80 -0.52
CA VAL A 47 6.35 5.47 -0.01
C VAL A 47 7.54 5.57 0.93
N MET A 48 7.35 5.16 2.19
CA MET A 48 8.39 5.21 3.21
C MET A 48 8.70 3.81 3.72
N ILE A 49 9.98 3.52 3.86
CA ILE A 49 10.44 2.22 4.35
C ILE A 49 10.80 2.36 5.82
N LEU A 50 10.06 1.66 6.67
CA LEU A 50 10.30 1.58 8.11
C LEU A 50 10.32 0.11 8.47
N SER A 51 11.26 -0.64 7.88
CA SER A 51 11.30 -2.10 7.98
C SER A 51 10.96 -2.61 9.40
N PRO A 52 10.05 -3.57 9.54
CA PRO A 52 9.41 -4.40 8.49
C PRO A 52 8.16 -3.77 7.86
N ILE A 53 7.91 -2.49 8.11
CA ILE A 53 6.71 -1.79 7.65
C ILE A 53 7.03 -0.93 6.43
N VAL A 54 6.11 -0.95 5.47
CA VAL A 54 6.10 0.00 4.35
C VAL A 54 4.87 0.89 4.54
N LYS A 55 5.12 2.18 4.69
CA LYS A 55 4.04 3.18 4.82
C LYS A 55 3.80 3.83 3.46
N ILE A 56 2.54 3.92 3.07
CA ILE A 56 2.14 4.60 1.84
C ILE A 56 1.08 5.66 2.16
N TRP A 57 1.06 6.73 1.38
CA TRP A 57 0.04 7.77 1.49
C TRP A 57 -0.89 7.68 0.29
N VAL A 58 -2.19 7.78 0.53
CA VAL A 58 -3.22 7.62 -0.49
C VAL A 58 -4.18 8.80 -0.47
N ALA A 59 -4.43 9.39 -1.63
CA ALA A 59 -5.31 10.54 -1.81
C ALA A 59 -6.27 10.31 -2.97
N GLY A 60 -7.40 11.01 -2.94
CA GLY A 60 -8.35 11.01 -4.04
C GLY A 60 -9.28 9.81 -4.06
N GLY A 61 -9.66 9.41 -5.26
CA GLY A 61 -10.62 8.37 -5.51
C GLY A 61 -12.02 8.92 -5.80
N LEU A 62 -12.77 8.18 -6.58
CA LEU A 62 -14.15 8.56 -6.93
C LEU A 62 -15.12 7.86 -6.00
N ASN A 63 -16.13 8.60 -5.53
CA ASN A 63 -17.17 8.06 -4.68
C ASN A 63 -17.86 6.86 -5.36
N GLY A 64 -17.96 5.76 -4.64
CA GLY A 64 -18.58 4.53 -5.14
C GLY A 64 -17.63 3.58 -5.84
N SER A 65 -16.38 3.96 -6.05
CA SER A 65 -15.38 3.11 -6.72
C SER A 65 -14.52 2.35 -5.74
N THR A 66 -14.05 1.18 -6.16
CA THR A 66 -13.13 0.36 -5.40
C THR A 66 -11.84 0.21 -6.19
N TYR A 67 -10.73 0.41 -5.51
CA TYR A 67 -9.40 0.37 -6.13
C TYR A 67 -8.55 -0.71 -5.48
N LYS A 68 -7.68 -1.32 -6.27
CA LYS A 68 -6.67 -2.25 -5.75
C LYS A 68 -5.34 -1.54 -5.66
N ILE A 69 -4.68 -1.65 -4.52
CA ILE A 69 -3.32 -1.16 -4.32
C ILE A 69 -2.40 -2.36 -4.23
N THR A 70 -1.37 -2.35 -5.07
CA THR A 70 -0.35 -3.40 -5.09
C THR A 70 0.95 -2.83 -4.57
N VAL A 71 1.48 -3.42 -3.51
CA VAL A 71 2.74 -3.02 -2.90
C VAL A 71 3.76 -4.13 -3.13
N THR A 72 4.86 -3.79 -3.77
CA THR A 72 5.96 -4.72 -4.04
C THR A 72 7.17 -4.30 -3.23
N ALA A 73 7.61 -5.16 -2.32
CA ALA A 73 8.76 -4.91 -1.48
C ALA A 73 9.94 -5.76 -1.92
N THR A 74 11.12 -5.16 -1.94
CA THR A 74 12.38 -5.86 -2.21
C THR A 74 13.23 -5.83 -0.95
N THR A 75 13.75 -7.00 -0.57
CA THR A 75 14.55 -7.12 0.64
C THR A 75 16.04 -6.91 0.36
N ALA A 76 16.80 -6.70 1.44
CA ALA A 76 18.25 -6.54 1.36
C ALA A 76 18.93 -7.77 0.73
N GLU A 77 18.36 -8.96 0.90
CA GLU A 77 18.91 -10.19 0.34
C GLU A 77 18.36 -10.49 -1.06
N GLY A 78 17.58 -9.59 -1.64
CA GLY A 78 17.09 -9.72 -3.00
C GLY A 78 15.79 -10.45 -3.17
N ARG A 79 15.07 -10.74 -2.08
CA ARG A 79 13.74 -11.34 -2.16
C ARG A 79 12.73 -10.28 -2.55
N ILE A 80 11.70 -10.69 -3.29
CA ILE A 80 10.64 -9.81 -3.73
C ILE A 80 9.31 -10.37 -3.24
N LYS A 81 8.52 -9.53 -2.57
CA LYS A 81 7.19 -9.90 -2.09
C LYS A 81 6.18 -8.86 -2.55
N GLU A 82 5.12 -9.36 -3.22
CA GLU A 82 4.01 -8.51 -3.65
C GLU A 82 2.78 -8.83 -2.79
N VAL A 83 2.15 -7.79 -2.28
CA VAL A 83 0.88 -7.90 -1.58
C VAL A 83 -0.09 -6.87 -2.15
N ASP A 84 -1.39 -7.18 -2.10
CA ASP A 84 -2.38 -6.22 -2.53
C ASP A 84 -3.51 -6.11 -1.50
N PHE A 85 -4.22 -4.98 -1.57
CA PHE A 85 -5.41 -4.75 -0.77
C PHE A 85 -6.35 -3.82 -1.53
N MET A 86 -7.61 -3.79 -1.11
CA MET A 86 -8.64 -2.99 -1.76
C MET A 86 -8.97 -1.78 -0.91
N ILE A 87 -9.18 -0.64 -1.58
CA ILE A 87 -9.70 0.57 -0.93
C ILE A 87 -11.02 0.92 -1.63
N ARG A 88 -12.10 0.94 -0.85
CA ARG A 88 -13.38 1.41 -1.32
C ARG A 88 -13.54 2.87 -0.93
N VAL A 89 -13.81 3.71 -1.93
CA VAL A 89 -14.02 5.15 -1.70
C VAL A 89 -15.51 5.39 -1.63
N ARG A 90 -15.96 5.90 -0.48
CA ARG A 90 -17.38 6.22 -0.26
C ARG A 90 -17.47 7.50 0.54
N ASP A 91 -18.45 8.32 0.13
CA ASP A 91 -18.83 9.50 0.88
C ASP A 91 -19.83 9.09 1.97
N CYS A 92 -19.47 9.34 3.20
CA CYS A 92 -20.31 8.94 4.35
C CYS A 92 -21.19 10.07 4.83
#